data_421298bd982c91f18e0595b466f31413
#
_entry.id   421298bd982c91f18e0595b466f31413
#
_cell.length_a   1.000
_cell.length_b   1.000
_cell.length_c   1.000
_cell.angle_alpha   90.00
_cell.angle_beta   90.00
_cell.angle_gamma   90.00
#
_symmetry.space_group_name_H-M   'P 1'
#
loop_
_entity.id
_entity.type
_entity.pdbx_description
1 polymer ?
#
loop_
_entity_poly.entity_id
_entity_poly.type
_entity_poly.pdbx_seq_one_letter_code
_entity_poly.pdbx_strand_id
1 'polypeptide(L)'
;MNERYQVPDSRAAYILFAIGFFAIFSTTISKNPVLPLFSQALGAGDAVVGLVAAVSPLAGILFSFPVGVLSDHLGRRRLLIASGAVFLLAPLLYLAITDPFWLIPVRFFHGTATAILGPVIAATIVVLFAGRKGEVLGQYSSATLIGRTLAPLAGGAIISFFAVYPGLIPYRAVYIAAAVAAVPVLALVLLYLEETPAPLTVLSFSAFRRSSVAFFANRRLRATALADMATYFAFGAFETFLPLVLLSQGMGAYQAGVLFAAQTLIIAATKPSFGRLSDRVDRRIQIVAGLLILGCAVAAIPFAPGFFALLLISALFALGMSFSTVATSAYVADVAEQEQMGASMGALSSIMDIGHSAGPLVTGIIVAAGGFGPGFFASFLIAVLACGFFALSVRESAG
;
A
#
# COMPACT_ATOMS: atom_id res chain seq x y z
N MET A 1 -2.85 30.65 32.50
CA MET A 1 -2.52 30.61 31.06
C MET A 1 -2.77 29.20 30.53
N ASN A 2 -4.05 28.77 30.49
CA ASN A 2 -4.46 27.40 30.17
C ASN A 2 -5.89 27.38 29.64
N GLU A 3 -6.15 28.09 28.58
CA GLU A 3 -7.47 28.06 27.94
C GLU A 3 -7.28 28.08 26.41
N ARG A 4 -7.05 26.91 25.80
CA ARG A 4 -7.31 26.65 24.37
C ARG A 4 -7.00 25.21 23.93
N TYR A 5 -7.09 24.22 24.79
CA TYR A 5 -7.30 22.85 24.34
C TYR A 5 -8.76 22.48 24.59
N GLN A 6 -9.66 23.11 23.83
CA GLN A 6 -10.99 22.52 23.66
C GLN A 6 -10.78 21.11 23.13
N VAL A 7 -11.42 20.12 23.75
CA VAL A 7 -11.47 18.74 23.25
C VAL A 7 -11.90 18.83 21.80
N PRO A 8 -11.06 18.39 20.84
CA PRO A 8 -11.39 18.53 19.44
C PRO A 8 -12.74 17.85 19.21
N ASP A 9 -13.66 18.57 18.60
CA ASP A 9 -15.01 18.13 18.34
C ASP A 9 -14.96 16.78 17.61
N SER A 10 -15.81 15.85 17.97
CA SER A 10 -16.00 14.57 17.27
C SER A 10 -16.17 14.77 15.74
N ARG A 11 -16.70 15.91 15.36
CA ARG A 11 -16.83 16.37 13.98
C ARG A 11 -15.49 16.42 13.23
N ALA A 12 -14.42 16.93 13.84
CA ALA A 12 -13.09 16.97 13.21
C ALA A 12 -12.54 15.56 12.93
N ALA A 13 -12.78 14.60 13.85
CA ALA A 13 -12.40 13.21 13.65
C ALA A 13 -13.15 12.58 12.47
N TYR A 14 -14.47 12.76 12.38
CA TYR A 14 -15.27 12.22 11.27
C TYR A 14 -14.88 12.83 9.92
N ILE A 15 -14.52 14.11 9.87
CA ILE A 15 -13.99 14.75 8.66
C ILE A 15 -12.70 14.07 8.20
N LEU A 16 -11.75 13.84 9.11
CA LEU A 16 -10.50 13.14 8.79
C LEU A 16 -10.74 11.69 8.33
N PHE A 17 -11.71 10.99 8.95
CA PHE A 17 -12.09 9.63 8.53
C PHE A 17 -12.70 9.63 7.12
N ALA A 18 -13.57 10.58 6.82
CA ALA A 18 -14.15 10.72 5.49
C ALA A 18 -13.09 11.07 4.44
N ILE A 19 -12.15 11.99 4.74
CA ILE A 19 -11.01 12.29 3.87
C ILE A 19 -10.22 11.03 3.59
N GLY A 20 -9.86 10.25 4.63
CA GLY A 20 -9.12 9.00 4.48
C GLY A 20 -9.86 7.94 3.66
N PHE A 21 -11.15 7.73 3.95
CA PHE A 21 -12.00 6.81 3.20
C PHE A 21 -12.04 7.15 1.71
N PHE A 22 -12.42 8.37 1.36
CA PHE A 22 -12.58 8.78 -0.04
C PHE A 22 -11.25 8.83 -0.79
N ALA A 23 -10.17 9.28 -0.15
CA ALA A 23 -8.84 9.32 -0.76
C ALA A 23 -8.34 7.90 -1.08
N ILE A 24 -8.44 6.99 -0.11
CA ILE A 24 -7.99 5.60 -0.31
C ILE A 24 -8.93 4.85 -1.26
N PHE A 25 -10.23 5.11 -1.23
CA PHE A 25 -11.17 4.57 -2.22
C PHE A 25 -10.80 5.04 -3.64
N SER A 26 -10.60 6.35 -3.85
CA SER A 26 -10.26 6.94 -5.16
C SER A 26 -8.95 6.36 -5.72
N THR A 27 -7.88 6.29 -4.91
CA THR A 27 -6.61 5.76 -5.39
C THR A 27 -6.65 4.24 -5.61
N THR A 28 -7.37 3.49 -4.77
CA THR A 28 -7.46 2.03 -4.89
C THR A 28 -8.32 1.62 -6.09
N ILE A 29 -9.46 2.28 -6.33
CA ILE A 29 -10.29 2.00 -7.52
C ILE A 29 -9.54 2.34 -8.82
N SER A 30 -8.67 3.36 -8.80
CA SER A 30 -7.80 3.74 -9.93
C SER A 30 -6.66 2.76 -10.18
N LYS A 31 -6.41 1.83 -9.24
CA LYS A 31 -5.32 0.86 -9.28
C LYS A 31 -5.84 -0.55 -9.54
N ASN A 32 -6.71 -1.04 -8.68
CA ASN A 32 -7.12 -2.45 -8.64
C ASN A 32 -8.60 -2.64 -8.98
N PRO A 33 -8.93 -3.49 -9.92
CA PRO A 33 -8.08 -4.20 -10.89
C PRO A 33 -7.82 -3.41 -12.17
N VAL A 34 -8.22 -2.13 -12.25
CA VAL A 34 -8.33 -1.34 -13.49
C VAL A 34 -6.98 -1.11 -14.16
N LEU A 35 -5.92 -0.75 -13.40
CA LEU A 35 -4.68 -0.29 -13.98
C LEU A 35 -3.96 -1.33 -14.87
N PRO A 36 -3.71 -2.58 -14.43
CA PRO A 36 -3.10 -3.58 -15.29
C PRO A 36 -3.97 -3.92 -16.51
N LEU A 37 -5.29 -4.01 -16.34
CA LEU A 37 -6.22 -4.26 -17.45
C LEU A 37 -6.27 -3.10 -18.44
N PHE A 38 -6.27 -1.86 -17.97
CA PHE A 38 -6.22 -0.66 -18.80
C PHE A 38 -4.90 -0.54 -19.54
N SER A 39 -3.78 -0.81 -18.86
CA SER A 39 -2.45 -0.82 -19.49
C SER A 39 -2.40 -1.81 -20.64
N GLN A 40 -2.90 -3.03 -20.44
CA GLN A 40 -2.97 -4.04 -21.49
C GLN A 40 -3.94 -3.64 -22.62
N ALA A 41 -5.09 -3.05 -22.32
CA ALA A 41 -6.04 -2.54 -23.32
C ALA A 41 -5.47 -1.40 -24.16
N LEU A 42 -4.49 -0.66 -23.63
CA LEU A 42 -3.70 0.35 -24.36
C LEU A 42 -2.58 -0.27 -25.22
N GLY A 43 -2.39 -1.59 -25.19
CA GLY A 43 -1.35 -2.29 -25.93
C GLY A 43 -0.02 -2.44 -25.18
N ALA A 44 0.02 -2.21 -23.85
CA ALA A 44 1.21 -2.43 -23.06
C ALA A 44 1.55 -3.93 -22.98
N GLY A 45 2.81 -4.28 -23.22
CA GLY A 45 3.34 -5.59 -22.84
C GLY A 45 3.56 -5.70 -21.33
N ASP A 46 3.71 -6.93 -20.81
CA ASP A 46 3.77 -7.22 -19.38
C ASP A 46 4.90 -6.46 -18.64
N ALA A 47 6.04 -6.25 -19.27
CA ALA A 47 7.13 -5.44 -18.70
C ALA A 47 6.70 -3.98 -18.47
N VAL A 48 5.94 -3.39 -19.40
CA VAL A 48 5.41 -2.02 -19.26
C VAL A 48 4.32 -1.97 -18.19
N VAL A 49 3.44 -2.98 -18.12
CA VAL A 49 2.45 -3.09 -17.04
C VAL A 49 3.14 -3.11 -15.67
N GLY A 50 4.20 -3.91 -15.52
CA GLY A 50 5.00 -3.98 -14.31
C GLY A 50 5.65 -2.65 -13.96
N LEU A 51 6.23 -1.95 -14.95
CA LEU A 51 6.83 -0.63 -14.78
C LEU A 51 5.79 0.41 -14.31
N VAL A 52 4.63 0.47 -14.97
CA VAL A 52 3.53 1.38 -14.61
C VAL A 52 3.05 1.15 -13.17
N ALA A 53 2.96 -0.11 -12.73
CA ALA A 53 2.56 -0.44 -11.37
C ALA A 53 3.64 -0.02 -10.34
N ALA A 54 4.92 -0.15 -10.68
CA ALA A 54 6.06 0.15 -9.82
C ALA A 54 6.24 1.65 -9.50
N VAL A 55 5.79 2.53 -10.39
CA VAL A 55 6.11 3.97 -10.32
C VAL A 55 5.43 4.69 -9.14
N SER A 56 4.22 4.29 -8.76
CA SER A 56 3.50 4.96 -7.66
C SER A 56 4.13 4.71 -6.28
N PRO A 57 4.52 3.48 -5.88
CA PRO A 57 5.30 3.29 -4.65
C PRO A 57 6.66 4.02 -4.68
N LEU A 58 7.29 4.14 -5.86
CA LEU A 58 8.52 4.92 -6.01
C LEU A 58 8.30 6.39 -5.65
N ALA A 59 7.17 6.98 -6.03
CA ALA A 59 6.81 8.33 -5.59
C ALA A 59 6.68 8.40 -4.06
N GLY A 60 6.14 7.35 -3.41
CA GLY A 60 6.09 7.21 -1.96
C GLY A 60 7.48 7.30 -1.31
N ILE A 61 8.44 6.52 -1.81
CA ILE A 61 9.83 6.51 -1.32
C ILE A 61 10.46 7.91 -1.42
N LEU A 62 10.25 8.61 -2.53
CA LEU A 62 10.88 9.89 -2.81
C LEU A 62 10.26 11.06 -2.01
N PHE A 63 8.94 11.04 -1.80
CA PHE A 63 8.22 12.21 -1.27
C PHE A 63 7.74 12.06 0.17
N SER A 64 7.53 10.85 0.72
CA SER A 64 6.93 10.70 2.07
C SER A 64 7.79 11.34 3.16
N PHE A 65 9.11 11.18 3.11
CA PHE A 65 10.01 11.79 4.09
C PHE A 65 10.12 13.32 3.92
N PRO A 66 10.43 13.86 2.71
CA PRO A 66 10.47 15.31 2.51
C PRO A 66 9.16 15.99 2.89
N VAL A 67 8.02 15.38 2.58
CA VAL A 67 6.70 15.91 2.94
C VAL A 67 6.47 15.92 4.44
N GLY A 68 6.89 14.89 5.16
CA GLY A 68 6.83 14.86 6.62
C GLY A 68 7.55 16.08 7.24
N VAL A 69 8.76 16.38 6.76
CA VAL A 69 9.53 17.58 7.19
C VAL A 69 8.85 18.87 6.75
N LEU A 70 8.37 18.89 5.51
CA LEU A 70 7.78 20.09 4.90
C LEU A 70 6.43 20.46 5.52
N SER A 71 5.71 19.47 6.07
CA SER A 71 4.40 19.68 6.71
C SER A 71 4.46 20.63 7.91
N ASP A 72 5.58 20.66 8.59
CA ASP A 72 5.80 21.55 9.75
C ASP A 72 6.14 22.99 9.34
N HIS A 73 6.59 23.21 8.08
CA HIS A 73 6.94 24.53 7.55
C HIS A 73 5.89 25.14 6.65
N LEU A 74 5.32 24.36 5.72
CA LEU A 74 4.35 24.85 4.73
C LEU A 74 2.91 24.89 5.27
N GLY A 75 2.65 24.22 6.40
CA GLY A 75 1.32 24.06 6.94
C GLY A 75 0.61 22.81 6.40
N ARG A 76 -0.01 22.07 7.31
CA ARG A 76 -0.63 20.76 7.02
C ARG A 76 -1.83 20.89 6.10
N ARG A 77 -2.67 21.91 6.29
CA ARG A 77 -3.83 22.18 5.46
C ARG A 77 -3.44 22.41 3.99
N ARG A 78 -2.39 23.18 3.72
CA ARG A 78 -1.92 23.45 2.35
C ARG A 78 -1.45 22.16 1.65
N LEU A 79 -0.73 21.30 2.35
CA LEU A 79 -0.30 20.01 1.82
C LEU A 79 -1.48 19.08 1.56
N LEU A 80 -2.50 19.07 2.43
CA LEU A 80 -3.72 18.29 2.21
C LEU A 80 -4.55 18.82 1.04
N ILE A 81 -4.58 20.14 0.81
CA ILE A 81 -5.19 20.73 -0.40
C ILE A 81 -4.43 20.25 -1.64
N ALA A 82 -3.09 20.30 -1.64
CA ALA A 82 -2.28 19.81 -2.75
C ALA A 82 -2.53 18.33 -3.02
N SER A 83 -2.55 17.50 -1.98
CA SER A 83 -2.89 16.08 -2.07
C SER A 83 -4.29 15.85 -2.64
N GLY A 84 -5.30 16.56 -2.13
CA GLY A 84 -6.68 16.50 -2.61
C GLY A 84 -6.82 16.91 -4.08
N ALA A 85 -6.08 17.95 -4.49
CA ALA A 85 -6.03 18.37 -5.89
C ALA A 85 -5.41 17.29 -6.78
N VAL A 86 -4.34 16.63 -6.34
CA VAL A 86 -3.74 15.52 -7.09
C VAL A 86 -4.69 14.32 -7.17
N PHE A 87 -5.39 13.97 -6.06
CA PHE A 87 -6.40 12.89 -6.08
C PHE A 87 -7.52 13.17 -7.09
N LEU A 88 -7.91 14.43 -7.28
CA LEU A 88 -8.93 14.81 -8.24
C LEU A 88 -8.38 14.85 -9.68
N LEU A 89 -7.22 15.47 -9.89
CA LEU A 89 -6.67 15.69 -11.22
C LEU A 89 -6.10 14.41 -11.85
N ALA A 90 -5.43 13.56 -11.06
CA ALA A 90 -4.80 12.36 -11.59
C ALA A 90 -5.81 11.40 -12.29
N PRO A 91 -6.97 11.06 -11.70
CA PRO A 91 -7.99 10.27 -12.41
C PRO A 91 -8.47 10.91 -13.70
N LEU A 92 -8.59 12.24 -13.75
CA LEU A 92 -8.97 12.94 -14.98
C LEU A 92 -7.90 12.86 -16.07
N LEU A 93 -6.61 12.87 -15.70
CA LEU A 93 -5.52 12.70 -16.65
C LEU A 93 -5.55 11.32 -17.33
N TYR A 94 -5.96 10.25 -16.63
CA TYR A 94 -6.10 8.92 -17.24
C TYR A 94 -7.13 8.90 -18.38
N LEU A 95 -8.13 9.79 -18.39
CA LEU A 95 -9.15 9.86 -19.45
C LEU A 95 -8.57 10.25 -20.80
N ALA A 96 -7.47 11.03 -20.81
CA ALA A 96 -6.81 11.51 -22.02
C ALA A 96 -5.76 10.51 -22.56
N ILE A 97 -5.42 9.45 -21.79
CA ILE A 97 -4.37 8.52 -22.19
C ILE A 97 -4.86 7.59 -23.29
N THR A 98 -4.04 7.52 -24.35
CA THR A 98 -4.21 6.63 -25.51
C THR A 98 -2.95 5.79 -25.80
N ASP A 99 -1.82 6.11 -25.16
CA ASP A 99 -0.55 5.39 -25.27
C ASP A 99 -0.11 4.97 -23.85
N PRO A 100 0.26 3.68 -23.63
CA PRO A 100 0.56 3.16 -22.31
C PRO A 100 1.75 3.83 -21.61
N PHE A 101 2.70 4.42 -22.34
CA PHE A 101 3.85 5.10 -21.74
C PHE A 101 3.46 6.37 -20.96
N TRP A 102 2.36 7.03 -21.33
CA TRP A 102 1.83 8.17 -20.56
C TRP A 102 1.25 7.77 -19.20
N LEU A 103 0.98 6.49 -18.98
CA LEU A 103 0.63 5.99 -17.65
C LEU A 103 1.75 6.22 -16.63
N ILE A 104 3.02 6.18 -17.04
CA ILE A 104 4.18 6.32 -16.16
C ILE A 104 4.18 7.68 -15.43
N PRO A 105 4.22 8.84 -16.14
CA PRO A 105 4.21 10.13 -15.46
C PRO A 105 2.91 10.40 -14.70
N VAL A 106 1.75 9.95 -15.21
CA VAL A 106 0.48 10.13 -14.51
C VAL A 106 0.43 9.28 -13.23
N ARG A 107 0.95 8.05 -13.25
CA ARG A 107 1.08 7.21 -12.05
C ARG A 107 2.03 7.79 -11.03
N PHE A 108 3.15 8.35 -11.45
CA PHE A 108 4.08 9.05 -10.57
C PHE A 108 3.40 10.24 -9.89
N PHE A 109 2.73 11.10 -10.68
CA PHE A 109 1.96 12.21 -10.18
C PHE A 109 0.87 11.77 -9.19
N HIS A 110 0.08 10.72 -9.53
CA HIS A 110 -0.95 10.18 -8.64
C HIS A 110 -0.35 9.63 -7.33
N GLY A 111 0.85 9.01 -7.40
CA GLY A 111 1.56 8.49 -6.23
C GLY A 111 1.93 9.57 -5.22
N THR A 112 2.18 10.81 -5.66
CA THR A 112 2.49 11.92 -4.74
C THR A 112 1.33 12.27 -3.82
N ALA A 113 0.07 12.04 -4.25
CA ALA A 113 -1.10 12.28 -3.41
C ALA A 113 -1.09 11.43 -2.13
N THR A 114 -0.83 10.13 -2.26
CA THR A 114 -0.76 9.21 -1.11
C THR A 114 0.49 9.45 -0.27
N ALA A 115 1.61 9.78 -0.91
CA ALA A 115 2.86 10.13 -0.23
C ALA A 115 2.70 11.36 0.68
N ILE A 116 1.82 12.31 0.31
CA ILE A 116 1.49 13.49 1.12
C ILE A 116 0.45 13.15 2.18
N LEU A 117 -0.63 12.47 1.80
CA LEU A 117 -1.79 12.28 2.68
C LEU A 117 -1.44 11.56 3.97
N GLY A 118 -0.75 10.42 3.88
CA GLY A 118 -0.47 9.55 5.04
C GLY A 118 0.23 10.27 6.18
N PRO A 119 1.45 10.77 5.98
CA PRO A 119 2.21 11.48 7.01
C PRO A 119 1.47 12.71 7.56
N VAL A 120 0.85 13.50 6.69
CA VAL A 120 0.20 14.77 7.10
C VAL A 120 -1.06 14.52 7.92
N ILE A 121 -1.91 13.54 7.55
CA ILE A 121 -3.08 13.18 8.36
C ILE A 121 -2.66 12.58 9.70
N ALA A 122 -1.66 11.69 9.73
CA ALA A 122 -1.16 11.11 10.97
C ALA A 122 -0.66 12.20 11.92
N ALA A 123 0.14 13.15 11.43
CA ALA A 123 0.62 14.28 12.20
C ALA A 123 -0.53 15.19 12.68
N THR A 124 -1.55 15.41 11.85
CA THR A 124 -2.73 16.19 12.20
C THR A 124 -3.51 15.52 13.35
N ILE A 125 -3.74 14.20 13.28
CA ILE A 125 -4.42 13.44 14.33
C ILE A 125 -3.65 13.52 15.65
N VAL A 126 -2.33 13.33 15.61
CA VAL A 126 -1.47 13.37 16.81
C VAL A 126 -1.55 14.72 17.52
N VAL A 127 -1.63 15.82 16.78
CA VAL A 127 -1.73 17.18 17.36
C VAL A 127 -3.13 17.47 17.85
N LEU A 128 -4.16 17.21 17.04
CA LEU A 128 -5.53 17.53 17.40
C LEU A 128 -6.09 16.65 18.53
N PHE A 129 -5.65 15.39 18.60
CA PHE A 129 -6.22 14.39 19.53
C PHE A 129 -5.15 13.80 20.48
N ALA A 130 -4.30 14.66 21.07
CA ALA A 130 -3.15 14.23 21.89
C ALA A 130 -3.53 13.24 23.00
N GLY A 131 -4.68 13.39 23.66
CA GLY A 131 -5.16 12.51 24.74
C GLY A 131 -5.75 11.18 24.28
N ARG A 132 -6.13 11.01 23.00
CA ARG A 132 -6.73 9.80 22.43
C ARG A 132 -6.23 9.50 21.03
N LYS A 133 -5.00 9.88 20.73
CA LYS A 133 -4.39 9.74 19.40
C LYS A 133 -4.43 8.31 18.85
N GLY A 134 -4.19 7.32 19.71
CA GLY A 134 -4.21 5.91 19.31
C GLY A 134 -5.60 5.43 18.88
N GLU A 135 -6.65 5.83 19.59
CA GLU A 135 -8.03 5.55 19.24
C GLU A 135 -8.40 6.15 17.87
N VAL A 136 -8.11 7.45 17.70
CA VAL A 136 -8.47 8.17 16.45
C VAL A 136 -7.67 7.66 15.25
N LEU A 137 -6.37 7.32 15.41
CA LEU A 137 -5.56 6.67 14.38
C LEU A 137 -6.13 5.28 14.01
N GLY A 138 -6.59 4.53 15.00
CA GLY A 138 -7.24 3.23 14.78
C GLY A 138 -8.54 3.36 13.97
N GLN A 139 -9.39 4.31 14.34
CA GLN A 139 -10.65 4.60 13.63
C GLN A 139 -10.39 5.10 12.20
N TYR A 140 -9.38 5.99 12.01
CA TYR A 140 -8.93 6.42 10.70
C TYR A 140 -8.46 5.25 9.83
N SER A 141 -7.66 4.36 10.40
CA SER A 141 -7.19 3.14 9.72
C SER A 141 -8.36 2.24 9.31
N SER A 142 -9.39 2.12 10.16
CA SER A 142 -10.61 1.37 9.84
C SER A 142 -11.37 2.00 8.67
N ALA A 143 -11.53 3.32 8.65
CA ALA A 143 -12.19 4.04 7.57
C ALA A 143 -11.44 3.85 6.23
N THR A 144 -10.12 3.97 6.24
CA THR A 144 -9.28 3.74 5.04
C THR A 144 -9.36 2.28 4.56
N LEU A 145 -9.45 1.33 5.49
CA LEU A 145 -9.58 -0.09 5.18
C LEU A 145 -10.90 -0.41 4.49
N ILE A 146 -12.01 0.19 4.93
CA ILE A 146 -13.31 0.06 4.26
C ILE A 146 -13.20 0.57 2.81
N GLY A 147 -12.60 1.75 2.61
CA GLY A 147 -12.36 2.30 1.27
C GLY A 147 -11.54 1.35 0.40
N ARG A 148 -10.46 0.79 0.94
CA ARG A 148 -9.59 -0.18 0.26
C ARG A 148 -10.28 -1.49 -0.11
N THR A 149 -11.23 -1.94 0.72
CA THR A 149 -11.99 -3.17 0.47
C THR A 149 -13.06 -2.98 -0.59
N LEU A 150 -13.79 -1.86 -0.54
CA LEU A 150 -14.89 -1.59 -1.46
C LEU A 150 -14.43 -1.18 -2.87
N ALA A 151 -13.28 -0.50 -2.96
CA ALA A 151 -12.82 0.07 -4.22
C ALA A 151 -12.57 -0.96 -5.33
N PRO A 152 -11.91 -2.11 -5.12
CA PRO A 152 -11.71 -3.11 -6.17
C PRO A 152 -13.02 -3.74 -6.64
N LEU A 153 -13.99 -3.95 -5.73
CA LEU A 153 -15.33 -4.43 -6.07
C LEU A 153 -16.04 -3.45 -6.99
N ALA A 154 -16.04 -2.17 -6.60
CA ALA A 154 -16.66 -1.11 -7.40
C ALA A 154 -15.97 -0.98 -8.77
N GLY A 155 -14.62 -0.98 -8.80
CA GLY A 155 -13.87 -0.91 -10.06
C GLY A 155 -14.15 -2.08 -10.99
N GLY A 156 -14.12 -3.30 -10.45
CA GLY A 156 -14.45 -4.51 -11.20
C GLY A 156 -15.90 -4.53 -11.72
N ALA A 157 -16.85 -4.09 -10.87
CA ALA A 157 -18.26 -4.00 -11.26
C ALA A 157 -18.49 -2.97 -12.38
N ILE A 158 -17.85 -1.79 -12.28
CA ILE A 158 -17.95 -0.74 -13.32
C ILE A 158 -17.38 -1.26 -14.64
N ILE A 159 -16.20 -1.86 -14.66
CA ILE A 159 -15.60 -2.42 -15.89
C ILE A 159 -16.55 -3.45 -16.50
N SER A 160 -17.09 -4.36 -15.69
CA SER A 160 -17.98 -5.42 -16.17
C SER A 160 -19.33 -4.88 -16.67
N PHE A 161 -19.89 -3.85 -16.02
CA PHE A 161 -21.13 -3.20 -16.45
C PHE A 161 -20.98 -2.50 -17.80
N PHE A 162 -19.84 -1.80 -18.00
CA PHE A 162 -19.56 -1.10 -19.24
C PHE A 162 -18.86 -1.98 -20.29
N ALA A 163 -18.67 -3.28 -20.06
CA ALA A 163 -18.00 -4.20 -20.99
C ALA A 163 -18.71 -4.35 -22.34
N VAL A 164 -19.98 -3.96 -22.43
CA VAL A 164 -20.77 -3.93 -23.68
C VAL A 164 -20.28 -2.84 -24.64
N TYR A 165 -19.58 -1.83 -24.13
CA TYR A 165 -19.04 -0.73 -24.95
C TYR A 165 -17.63 -1.06 -25.41
N PRO A 166 -17.26 -0.70 -26.67
CA PRO A 166 -15.95 -1.02 -27.23
C PRO A 166 -14.82 -0.13 -26.66
N GLY A 167 -13.61 -0.63 -26.79
CA GLY A 167 -12.38 0.12 -26.54
C GLY A 167 -12.14 0.44 -25.08
N LEU A 168 -11.82 1.68 -24.75
CA LEU A 168 -11.34 2.10 -23.43
C LEU A 168 -12.48 2.61 -22.51
N ILE A 169 -13.73 2.62 -22.96
CA ILE A 169 -14.89 3.15 -22.23
C ILE A 169 -15.03 2.49 -20.84
N PRO A 170 -14.94 1.16 -20.68
CA PRO A 170 -15.07 0.52 -19.36
C PRO A 170 -14.07 1.04 -18.33
N TYR A 171 -12.82 1.25 -18.75
CA TYR A 171 -11.75 1.72 -17.89
C TYR A 171 -11.87 3.21 -17.56
N ARG A 172 -12.24 4.03 -18.57
CA ARG A 172 -12.49 5.47 -18.38
C ARG A 172 -13.64 5.73 -17.41
N ALA A 173 -14.69 4.91 -17.43
CA ALA A 173 -15.79 4.98 -16.47
C ALA A 173 -15.30 4.81 -15.02
N VAL A 174 -14.33 3.92 -14.78
CA VAL A 174 -13.71 3.76 -13.44
C VAL A 174 -12.93 5.00 -13.04
N TYR A 175 -12.17 5.61 -13.95
CA TYR A 175 -11.42 6.84 -13.65
C TYR A 175 -12.35 8.03 -13.39
N ILE A 176 -13.50 8.11 -14.06
CA ILE A 176 -14.55 9.10 -13.72
C ILE A 176 -15.07 8.84 -12.30
N ALA A 177 -15.40 7.60 -11.95
CA ALA A 177 -15.83 7.25 -10.59
C ALA A 177 -14.77 7.58 -9.54
N ALA A 178 -13.48 7.35 -9.86
CA ALA A 178 -12.37 7.72 -9.00
C ALA A 178 -12.26 9.24 -8.79
N ALA A 179 -12.43 10.03 -9.87
CA ALA A 179 -12.44 11.49 -9.79
C ALA A 179 -13.63 11.99 -8.96
N VAL A 180 -14.82 11.44 -9.16
CA VAL A 180 -16.01 11.76 -8.35
C VAL A 180 -15.77 11.45 -6.87
N ALA A 181 -15.18 10.30 -6.56
CA ALA A 181 -14.83 9.94 -5.19
C ALA A 181 -13.74 10.86 -4.58
N ALA A 182 -12.91 11.50 -5.39
CA ALA A 182 -11.90 12.45 -4.91
C ALA A 182 -12.47 13.85 -4.60
N VAL A 183 -13.63 14.20 -5.15
CA VAL A 183 -14.28 15.52 -4.87
C VAL A 183 -14.46 15.76 -3.37
N PRO A 184 -15.03 14.81 -2.58
CA PRO A 184 -15.14 14.99 -1.13
C PRO A 184 -13.80 15.21 -0.43
N VAL A 185 -12.70 14.60 -0.91
CA VAL A 185 -11.37 14.81 -0.30
C VAL A 185 -10.99 16.28 -0.33
N LEU A 186 -11.01 16.88 -1.51
CA LEU A 186 -10.64 18.28 -1.68
C LEU A 186 -11.65 19.20 -1.01
N ALA A 187 -12.96 18.94 -1.16
CA ALA A 187 -14.03 19.75 -0.57
C ALA A 187 -13.96 19.76 0.97
N LEU A 188 -13.78 18.62 1.61
CA LEU A 188 -13.70 18.53 3.07
C LEU A 188 -12.46 19.26 3.61
N VAL A 189 -11.31 19.16 2.92
CA VAL A 189 -10.12 19.91 3.32
C VAL A 189 -10.32 21.41 3.17
N LEU A 190 -10.92 21.87 2.07
CA LEU A 190 -11.13 23.29 1.80
C LEU A 190 -12.14 23.95 2.76
N LEU A 191 -13.24 23.22 3.03
CA LEU A 191 -14.40 23.79 3.75
C LEU A 191 -14.31 23.64 5.26
N TYR A 192 -13.64 22.59 5.76
CA TYR A 192 -13.76 22.23 7.17
C TYR A 192 -12.44 22.03 7.89
N LEU A 193 -11.30 21.91 7.19
CA LEU A 193 -10.01 21.71 7.86
C LEU A 193 -9.33 23.07 8.07
N GLU A 194 -9.10 23.42 9.33
CA GLU A 194 -8.33 24.61 9.71
C GLU A 194 -6.83 24.31 9.74
N GLU A 195 -6.00 25.35 9.66
CA GLU A 195 -4.56 25.21 9.82
C GLU A 195 -4.23 24.77 11.24
N THR A 196 -3.54 23.64 11.37
CA THR A 196 -3.09 23.17 12.68
C THR A 196 -1.70 23.73 12.99
N PRO A 197 -1.49 24.27 14.20
CA PRO A 197 -0.16 24.71 14.60
C PRO A 197 0.85 23.58 14.47
N ALA A 198 1.91 23.81 13.74
CA ALA A 198 3.01 22.86 13.65
C ALA A 198 3.91 23.02 14.89
N PRO A 199 4.19 21.96 15.66
CA PRO A 199 5.27 22.00 16.60
C PRO A 199 6.58 22.15 15.81
N LEU A 200 7.44 23.10 16.19
CA LEU A 200 8.73 23.35 15.56
C LEU A 200 9.75 22.23 15.87
N THR A 201 9.37 21.00 15.65
CA THR A 201 10.31 19.87 15.72
C THR A 201 11.03 19.77 14.38
N VAL A 202 12.23 20.32 14.33
CA VAL A 202 13.11 20.22 13.17
C VAL A 202 13.52 18.75 13.02
N LEU A 203 12.81 18.02 12.16
CA LEU A 203 13.30 16.72 11.70
C LEU A 203 14.59 16.97 10.90
N SER A 204 15.72 16.78 11.53
CA SER A 204 17.02 16.98 10.90
C SER A 204 17.31 15.83 9.94
N PHE A 205 17.59 16.14 8.68
CA PHE A 205 18.08 15.15 7.71
C PHE A 205 19.30 14.38 8.22
N SER A 206 20.16 15.03 8.99
CA SER A 206 21.32 14.39 9.63
C SER A 206 20.91 13.38 10.70
N ALA A 207 19.85 13.64 11.45
CA ALA A 207 19.29 12.68 12.42
C ALA A 207 18.67 11.49 11.70
N PHE A 208 17.88 11.73 10.65
CA PHE A 208 17.32 10.66 9.82
C PHE A 208 18.41 9.77 9.21
N ARG A 209 19.45 10.37 8.61
CA ARG A 209 20.58 9.62 8.05
C ARG A 209 21.27 8.77 9.11
N ARG A 210 21.54 9.32 10.30
CA ARG A 210 22.17 8.57 11.41
C ARG A 210 21.33 7.39 11.84
N SER A 211 20.04 7.60 12.04
CA SER A 211 19.11 6.53 12.44
C SER A 211 18.97 5.45 11.35
N SER A 212 18.93 5.84 10.06
CA SER A 212 18.91 4.89 8.96
C SER A 212 20.20 4.07 8.91
N VAL A 213 21.37 4.70 9.06
CA VAL A 213 22.66 3.99 9.13
C VAL A 213 22.69 3.01 10.30
N ALA A 214 22.24 3.44 11.49
CA ALA A 214 22.14 2.57 12.68
C ALA A 214 21.19 1.39 12.45
N PHE A 215 20.01 1.63 11.84
CA PHE A 215 19.07 0.58 11.47
C PHE A 215 19.71 -0.49 10.57
N PHE A 216 20.39 -0.06 9.50
CA PHE A 216 21.04 -0.99 8.56
C PHE A 216 22.33 -1.63 9.10
N ALA A 217 22.98 -1.02 10.09
CA ALA A 217 24.10 -1.62 10.79
C ALA A 217 23.65 -2.80 11.68
N ASN A 218 22.46 -2.74 12.24
CA ASN A 218 21.90 -3.83 13.04
C ASN A 218 21.47 -5.01 12.14
N ARG A 219 22.17 -6.15 12.26
CA ARG A 219 21.93 -7.36 11.45
C ARG A 219 20.50 -7.86 11.55
N ARG A 220 19.89 -7.82 12.74
CA ARG A 220 18.53 -8.29 12.99
C ARG A 220 17.49 -7.39 12.32
N LEU A 221 17.63 -6.06 12.48
CA LEU A 221 16.73 -5.09 11.84
C LEU A 221 16.83 -5.16 10.32
N ARG A 222 18.05 -5.26 9.77
CA ARG A 222 18.27 -5.43 8.34
C ARG A 222 17.64 -6.72 7.80
N ALA A 223 17.79 -7.84 8.51
CA ALA A 223 17.20 -9.11 8.08
C ALA A 223 15.66 -9.06 8.11
N THR A 224 15.08 -8.43 9.13
CA THR A 224 13.63 -8.23 9.24
C THR A 224 13.11 -7.35 8.12
N ALA A 225 13.83 -6.28 7.79
CA ALA A 225 13.49 -5.39 6.70
C ALA A 225 13.52 -6.08 5.33
N LEU A 226 14.50 -6.97 5.09
CA LEU A 226 14.55 -7.76 3.86
C LEU A 226 13.43 -8.81 3.80
N ALA A 227 13.02 -9.38 4.93
CA ALA A 227 11.85 -10.25 5.00
C ALA A 227 10.55 -9.50 4.67
N ASP A 228 10.39 -8.29 5.20
CA ASP A 228 9.25 -7.42 4.90
C ASP A 228 9.26 -6.96 3.43
N MET A 229 10.43 -6.58 2.89
CA MET A 229 10.62 -6.27 1.47
C MET A 229 10.17 -7.43 0.57
N ALA A 230 10.54 -8.67 0.90
CA ALA A 230 10.12 -9.85 0.13
C ALA A 230 8.60 -10.08 0.20
N THR A 231 7.98 -9.83 1.36
CA THR A 231 6.52 -9.87 1.51
C THR A 231 5.85 -8.88 0.55
N TYR A 232 6.32 -7.63 0.51
CA TYR A 232 5.73 -6.60 -0.36
C TYR A 232 6.15 -6.73 -1.82
N PHE A 233 7.28 -7.36 -2.11
CA PHE A 233 7.64 -7.78 -3.47
C PHE A 233 6.59 -8.75 -4.03
N ALA A 234 6.29 -9.81 -3.28
CA ALA A 234 5.28 -10.78 -3.68
C ALA A 234 3.87 -10.14 -3.76
N PHE A 235 3.57 -9.20 -2.86
CA PHE A 235 2.31 -8.45 -2.90
C PHE A 235 2.20 -7.57 -4.16
N GLY A 236 3.24 -6.84 -4.53
CA GLY A 236 3.25 -6.02 -5.75
C GLY A 236 3.09 -6.87 -7.02
N ALA A 237 3.76 -8.02 -7.09
CA ALA A 237 3.60 -8.99 -8.17
C ALA A 237 2.16 -9.54 -8.24
N PHE A 238 1.61 -9.98 -7.10
CA PHE A 238 0.25 -10.47 -6.96
C PHE A 238 -0.76 -9.42 -7.44
N GLU A 239 -0.69 -8.22 -6.88
CA GLU A 239 -1.65 -7.14 -7.13
C GLU A 239 -1.66 -6.69 -8.61
N THR A 240 -0.50 -6.76 -9.27
CA THR A 240 -0.34 -6.32 -10.66
C THR A 240 -0.76 -7.40 -11.66
N PHE A 241 -0.35 -8.64 -11.44
CA PHE A 241 -0.50 -9.68 -12.47
C PHE A 241 -1.70 -10.62 -12.24
N LEU A 242 -2.30 -10.68 -11.04
CA LEU A 242 -3.50 -11.47 -10.80
C LEU A 242 -4.67 -11.14 -11.76
N PRO A 243 -5.00 -9.85 -12.03
CA PRO A 243 -6.06 -9.52 -12.99
C PRO A 243 -5.77 -10.03 -14.40
N LEU A 244 -4.50 -10.07 -14.82
CA LEU A 244 -4.09 -10.56 -16.13
C LEU A 244 -4.16 -12.08 -16.22
N VAL A 245 -3.83 -12.79 -15.13
CA VAL A 245 -4.02 -14.25 -15.05
C VAL A 245 -5.51 -14.58 -15.12
N LEU A 246 -6.39 -13.85 -14.42
CA LEU A 246 -7.83 -14.03 -14.52
C LEU A 246 -8.32 -13.83 -15.95
N LEU A 247 -7.87 -12.76 -16.59
CA LEU A 247 -8.23 -12.45 -17.99
C LEU A 247 -7.77 -13.56 -18.95
N SER A 248 -6.55 -14.09 -18.78
CA SER A 248 -6.05 -15.20 -19.61
C SER A 248 -6.84 -16.49 -19.45
N GLN A 249 -7.55 -16.67 -18.32
CA GLN A 249 -8.45 -17.78 -18.06
C GLN A 249 -9.92 -17.47 -18.44
N GLY A 250 -10.19 -16.37 -19.16
CA GLY A 250 -11.53 -15.97 -19.59
C GLY A 250 -12.41 -15.38 -18.49
N MET A 251 -11.82 -15.00 -17.34
CA MET A 251 -12.53 -14.34 -16.24
C MET A 251 -12.51 -12.82 -16.38
N GLY A 252 -13.53 -12.14 -15.85
CA GLY A 252 -13.69 -10.69 -15.98
C GLY A 252 -13.10 -9.91 -14.80
N ALA A 253 -13.14 -8.58 -14.94
CA ALA A 253 -12.65 -7.64 -13.94
C ALA A 253 -13.43 -7.72 -12.61
N TYR A 254 -14.70 -8.11 -12.61
CA TYR A 254 -15.49 -8.27 -11.39
C TYR A 254 -14.91 -9.37 -10.49
N GLN A 255 -14.54 -10.51 -11.07
CA GLN A 255 -13.90 -11.60 -10.33
C GLN A 255 -12.58 -11.14 -9.70
N ALA A 256 -11.75 -10.35 -10.41
CA ALA A 256 -10.55 -9.76 -9.84
C ALA A 256 -10.88 -8.82 -8.67
N GLY A 257 -11.91 -8.00 -8.80
CA GLY A 257 -12.40 -7.13 -7.73
C GLY A 257 -12.81 -7.90 -6.47
N VAL A 258 -13.52 -9.02 -6.63
CA VAL A 258 -13.91 -9.92 -5.52
C VAL A 258 -12.69 -10.50 -4.82
N LEU A 259 -11.68 -10.99 -5.58
CA LEU A 259 -10.45 -11.54 -5.00
C LEU A 259 -9.69 -10.50 -4.17
N PHE A 260 -9.53 -9.28 -4.66
CA PHE A 260 -8.87 -8.20 -3.91
C PHE A 260 -9.64 -7.77 -2.67
N ALA A 261 -10.96 -7.70 -2.75
CA ALA A 261 -11.79 -7.37 -1.60
C ALA A 261 -11.72 -8.47 -0.53
N ALA A 262 -11.82 -9.74 -0.93
CA ALA A 262 -11.67 -10.88 -0.03
C ALA A 262 -10.29 -10.88 0.63
N GLN A 263 -9.21 -10.67 -0.13
CA GLN A 263 -7.86 -10.56 0.38
C GLN A 263 -7.75 -9.46 1.44
N THR A 264 -8.21 -8.25 1.13
CA THR A 264 -8.14 -7.11 2.06
C THR A 264 -8.93 -7.38 3.33
N LEU A 265 -10.13 -7.98 3.21
CA LEU A 265 -10.98 -8.33 4.33
C LEU A 265 -10.33 -9.40 5.23
N ILE A 266 -9.71 -10.43 4.64
CA ILE A 266 -9.00 -11.48 5.38
C ILE A 266 -7.82 -10.87 6.15
N ILE A 267 -7.01 -10.01 5.51
CA ILE A 267 -5.90 -9.31 6.18
C ILE A 267 -6.44 -8.50 7.38
N ALA A 268 -7.52 -7.74 7.18
CA ALA A 268 -8.13 -6.93 8.21
C ALA A 268 -8.63 -7.74 9.41
N ALA A 269 -9.35 -8.82 9.13
CA ALA A 269 -9.93 -9.68 10.16
C ALA A 269 -8.88 -10.46 10.95
N THR A 270 -7.76 -10.83 10.31
CA THR A 270 -6.73 -11.69 10.92
C THR A 270 -5.63 -10.92 11.65
N LYS A 271 -5.33 -9.66 11.26
CA LYS A 271 -4.28 -8.85 11.89
C LYS A 271 -4.38 -8.77 13.42
N PRO A 272 -5.55 -8.51 14.06
CA PRO A 272 -5.65 -8.45 15.52
C PRO A 272 -5.37 -9.80 16.18
N SER A 273 -5.79 -10.90 15.56
CA SER A 273 -5.57 -12.25 16.09
C SER A 273 -4.11 -12.68 15.96
N PHE A 274 -3.48 -12.36 14.84
CA PHE A 274 -2.07 -12.63 14.61
C PHE A 274 -1.16 -11.73 15.45
N GLY A 275 -1.61 -10.50 15.79
CA GLY A 275 -0.94 -9.65 16.76
C GLY A 275 -0.90 -10.31 18.15
N ARG A 276 -2.05 -10.76 18.66
CA ARG A 276 -2.10 -11.51 19.93
C ARG A 276 -1.29 -12.79 19.91
N LEU A 277 -1.24 -13.47 18.77
CA LEU A 277 -0.42 -14.66 18.61
C LEU A 277 1.08 -14.30 18.62
N SER A 278 1.47 -13.18 18.01
CA SER A 278 2.84 -12.67 18.00
C SER A 278 3.38 -12.36 19.40
N ASP A 279 2.51 -12.10 20.38
CA ASP A 279 2.89 -11.89 21.77
C ASP A 279 3.09 -13.21 22.56
N ARG A 280 2.68 -14.36 21.98
CA ARG A 280 2.72 -15.68 22.62
C ARG A 280 3.67 -16.67 21.97
N VAL A 281 3.98 -16.47 20.69
CA VAL A 281 4.81 -17.37 19.86
C VAL A 281 6.07 -16.61 19.44
N ASP A 282 7.16 -17.33 19.22
CA ASP A 282 8.38 -16.73 18.67
C ASP A 282 8.09 -16.04 17.32
N ARG A 283 8.24 -14.73 17.29
CA ARG A 283 8.02 -13.90 16.10
C ARG A 283 8.85 -14.33 14.89
N ARG A 284 10.00 -14.97 15.14
CA ARG A 284 10.88 -15.48 14.08
C ARG A 284 10.20 -16.60 13.30
N ILE A 285 9.54 -17.53 14.01
CA ILE A 285 8.76 -18.61 13.39
C ILE A 285 7.60 -18.03 12.58
N GLN A 286 6.94 -17.03 13.15
CA GLN A 286 5.82 -16.37 12.51
C GLN A 286 6.23 -15.66 11.21
N ILE A 287 7.36 -14.95 11.17
CA ILE A 287 7.91 -14.31 9.97
C ILE A 287 8.20 -15.34 8.89
N VAL A 288 8.93 -16.41 9.24
CA VAL A 288 9.32 -17.46 8.28
C VAL A 288 8.09 -18.19 7.74
N ALA A 289 7.17 -18.60 8.62
CA ALA A 289 5.95 -19.28 8.20
C ALA A 289 5.07 -18.38 7.30
N GLY A 290 4.91 -17.11 7.65
CA GLY A 290 4.17 -16.15 6.84
C GLY A 290 4.77 -15.98 5.44
N LEU A 291 6.08 -15.82 5.34
CA LEU A 291 6.80 -15.72 4.06
C LEU A 291 6.65 -16.99 3.21
N LEU A 292 6.75 -18.15 3.80
CA LEU A 292 6.59 -19.42 3.08
C LEU A 292 5.15 -19.62 2.59
N ILE A 293 4.16 -19.33 3.44
CA ILE A 293 2.75 -19.43 3.06
C ILE A 293 2.44 -18.50 1.87
N LEU A 294 2.82 -17.21 1.95
CA LEU A 294 2.57 -16.28 0.86
C LEU A 294 3.37 -16.60 -0.39
N GLY A 295 4.62 -17.06 -0.24
CA GLY A 295 5.46 -17.45 -1.35
C GLY A 295 4.90 -18.67 -2.10
N CYS A 296 4.50 -19.72 -1.38
CA CYS A 296 3.84 -20.89 -1.98
C CYS A 296 2.51 -20.49 -2.64
N ALA A 297 1.71 -19.63 -1.99
CA ALA A 297 0.44 -19.17 -2.54
C ALA A 297 0.65 -18.39 -3.86
N VAL A 298 1.62 -17.46 -3.91
CA VAL A 298 1.88 -16.69 -5.14
C VAL A 298 2.38 -17.56 -6.27
N ALA A 299 3.24 -18.55 -5.98
CA ALA A 299 3.74 -19.50 -6.98
C ALA A 299 2.63 -20.41 -7.55
N ALA A 300 1.58 -20.67 -6.78
CA ALA A 300 0.46 -21.52 -7.18
C ALA A 300 -0.54 -20.82 -8.12
N ILE A 301 -0.54 -19.48 -8.20
CA ILE A 301 -1.52 -18.69 -8.98
C ILE A 301 -1.63 -19.14 -10.45
N PRO A 302 -0.54 -19.31 -11.21
CA PRO A 302 -0.62 -19.70 -12.63
C PRO A 302 -1.23 -21.06 -12.89
N PHE A 303 -1.21 -21.93 -11.87
CA PHE A 303 -1.68 -23.32 -11.96
C PHE A 303 -3.10 -23.51 -11.41
N ALA A 304 -3.72 -22.44 -10.89
CA ALA A 304 -5.04 -22.50 -10.30
C ALA A 304 -6.12 -22.74 -11.36
N PRO A 305 -6.92 -23.83 -11.26
CA PRO A 305 -8.02 -24.08 -12.19
C PRO A 305 -9.27 -23.26 -11.80
N GLY A 306 -9.41 -22.06 -12.38
CA GLY A 306 -10.64 -21.27 -12.23
C GLY A 306 -10.76 -20.46 -10.94
N PHE A 307 -11.89 -19.80 -10.78
CA PHE A 307 -12.14 -18.77 -9.79
C PHE A 307 -12.00 -19.24 -8.33
N PHE A 308 -12.58 -20.37 -7.96
CA PHE A 308 -12.58 -20.85 -6.57
C PHE A 308 -11.17 -21.26 -6.10
N ALA A 309 -10.36 -21.82 -6.99
CA ALA A 309 -8.95 -22.12 -6.67
C ALA A 309 -8.15 -20.81 -6.46
N LEU A 310 -8.33 -19.82 -7.32
CA LEU A 310 -7.73 -18.50 -7.16
C LEU A 310 -8.21 -17.80 -5.89
N LEU A 311 -9.47 -17.94 -5.49
CA LEU A 311 -10.00 -17.40 -4.25
C LEU A 311 -9.32 -18.03 -3.03
N LEU A 312 -9.17 -19.35 -3.01
CA LEU A 312 -8.47 -20.06 -1.94
C LEU A 312 -7.00 -19.66 -1.87
N ILE A 313 -6.32 -19.61 -3.01
CA ILE A 313 -4.90 -19.19 -3.08
C ILE A 313 -4.75 -17.73 -2.62
N SER A 314 -5.66 -16.83 -3.04
CA SER A 314 -5.66 -15.43 -2.59
C SER A 314 -5.92 -15.31 -1.09
N ALA A 315 -6.76 -16.17 -0.52
CA ALA A 315 -6.99 -16.25 0.92
C ALA A 315 -5.72 -16.73 1.67
N LEU A 316 -5.06 -17.77 1.18
CA LEU A 316 -3.78 -18.24 1.74
C LEU A 316 -2.69 -17.17 1.64
N PHE A 317 -2.61 -16.48 0.51
CA PHE A 317 -1.70 -15.34 0.33
C PHE A 317 -1.98 -14.23 1.36
N ALA A 318 -3.26 -13.86 1.56
CA ALA A 318 -3.68 -12.86 2.53
C ALA A 318 -3.32 -13.27 3.98
N LEU A 319 -3.51 -14.53 4.33
CA LEU A 319 -3.14 -15.07 5.64
C LEU A 319 -1.62 -15.00 5.83
N GLY A 320 -0.82 -15.46 4.86
CA GLY A 320 0.63 -15.38 4.91
C GLY A 320 1.14 -13.95 5.04
N MET A 321 0.58 -13.02 4.26
CA MET A 321 0.91 -11.61 4.31
C MET A 321 0.57 -10.99 5.68
N SER A 322 -0.63 -11.23 6.19
CA SER A 322 -1.04 -10.74 7.51
C SER A 322 -0.15 -11.30 8.61
N PHE A 323 0.19 -12.59 8.54
CA PHE A 323 1.02 -13.31 9.50
C PHE A 323 2.45 -12.76 9.52
N SER A 324 3.07 -12.55 8.36
CA SER A 324 4.41 -11.98 8.22
C SER A 324 4.49 -10.53 8.67
N THR A 325 3.62 -9.65 8.14
CA THR A 325 3.72 -8.19 8.38
C THR A 325 3.47 -7.77 9.82
N VAL A 326 2.60 -8.48 10.54
CA VAL A 326 2.39 -8.25 11.98
C VAL A 326 3.65 -8.61 12.76
N ALA A 327 4.26 -9.75 12.45
CA ALA A 327 5.44 -10.22 13.15
C ALA A 327 6.69 -9.40 12.83
N THR A 328 6.88 -8.94 11.57
CA THR A 328 8.01 -8.07 11.21
C THR A 328 7.93 -6.73 11.95
N SER A 329 6.76 -6.10 11.98
CA SER A 329 6.56 -4.84 12.72
C SER A 329 6.80 -5.00 14.22
N ALA A 330 6.27 -6.08 14.82
CA ALA A 330 6.46 -6.38 16.23
C ALA A 330 7.92 -6.71 16.57
N TYR A 331 8.62 -7.47 15.69
CA TYR A 331 10.03 -7.82 15.88
C TYR A 331 10.95 -6.59 15.78
N VAL A 332 10.67 -5.66 14.86
CA VAL A 332 11.37 -4.38 14.81
C VAL A 332 11.17 -3.60 16.11
N ALA A 333 9.95 -3.59 16.65
CA ALA A 333 9.64 -2.91 17.91
C ALA A 333 10.40 -3.51 19.10
N ASP A 334 10.67 -4.82 19.11
CA ASP A 334 11.46 -5.47 20.17
C ASP A 334 12.97 -5.20 20.09
N VAL A 335 13.48 -5.06 18.85
CA VAL A 335 14.94 -4.97 18.60
C VAL A 335 15.43 -3.53 18.54
N ALA A 336 14.56 -2.59 18.14
CA ALA A 336 14.91 -1.19 18.02
C ALA A 336 14.97 -0.51 19.38
N GLU A 337 15.95 0.38 19.57
CA GLU A 337 16.03 1.24 20.73
C GLU A 337 14.84 2.19 20.81
N GLN A 338 14.31 2.43 22.01
CA GLN A 338 13.10 3.26 22.19
C GLN A 338 13.25 4.67 21.57
N GLU A 339 14.45 5.27 21.70
CA GLU A 339 14.75 6.58 21.13
C GLU A 339 14.75 6.60 19.59
N GLN A 340 14.99 5.45 18.96
CA GLN A 340 15.07 5.28 17.51
C GLN A 340 13.84 4.57 16.92
N MET A 341 12.81 4.26 17.73
CA MET A 341 11.64 3.50 17.31
C MET A 341 10.95 4.11 16.09
N GLY A 342 10.69 5.41 16.11
CA GLY A 342 10.04 6.11 14.99
C GLY A 342 10.84 6.03 13.69
N ALA A 343 12.17 6.19 13.80
CA ALA A 343 13.06 6.09 12.65
C ALA A 343 13.15 4.65 12.10
N SER A 344 13.15 3.65 12.99
CA SER A 344 13.17 2.23 12.62
C SER A 344 11.90 1.81 11.90
N MET A 345 10.73 2.25 12.38
CA MET A 345 9.45 2.02 11.70
C MET A 345 9.36 2.76 10.35
N GLY A 346 9.91 3.98 10.28
CA GLY A 346 10.01 4.73 9.02
C GLY A 346 10.92 4.03 8.01
N ALA A 347 12.07 3.51 8.43
CA ALA A 347 12.96 2.72 7.59
C ALA A 347 12.28 1.45 7.08
N LEU A 348 11.55 0.73 7.95
CA LEU A 348 10.76 -0.45 7.56
C LEU A 348 9.73 -0.09 6.49
N SER A 349 8.99 1.02 6.66
CA SER A 349 8.00 1.48 5.68
C SER A 349 8.64 1.83 4.33
N SER A 350 9.81 2.46 4.32
CA SER A 350 10.53 2.77 3.08
C SER A 350 10.98 1.50 2.34
N ILE A 351 11.44 0.49 3.08
CA ILE A 351 11.85 -0.80 2.51
C ILE A 351 10.65 -1.59 1.99
N MET A 352 9.51 -1.49 2.66
CA MET A 352 8.21 -1.99 2.18
C MET A 352 7.88 -1.42 0.80
N ASP A 353 7.99 -0.10 0.63
CA ASP A 353 7.72 0.56 -0.66
C ASP A 353 8.72 0.15 -1.75
N ILE A 354 10.00 -0.10 -1.39
CA ILE A 354 10.99 -0.67 -2.32
C ILE A 354 10.53 -2.05 -2.81
N GLY A 355 10.11 -2.93 -1.91
CA GLY A 355 9.58 -4.24 -2.26
C GLY A 355 8.35 -4.12 -3.17
N HIS A 356 7.40 -3.26 -2.79
CA HIS A 356 6.16 -3.03 -3.53
C HIS A 356 6.38 -2.43 -4.93
N SER A 357 7.46 -1.67 -5.12
CA SER A 357 7.89 -1.15 -6.43
C SER A 357 8.67 -2.20 -7.25
N ALA A 358 9.62 -2.89 -6.62
CA ALA A 358 10.46 -3.87 -7.29
C ALA A 358 9.67 -5.11 -7.74
N GLY A 359 8.65 -5.52 -6.97
CA GLY A 359 7.82 -6.68 -7.26
C GLY A 359 7.22 -6.67 -8.66
N PRO A 360 6.35 -5.71 -8.99
CA PRO A 360 5.75 -5.66 -10.32
C PRO A 360 6.77 -5.42 -11.44
N LEU A 361 7.81 -4.61 -11.18
CA LEU A 361 8.84 -4.32 -12.17
C LEU A 361 9.60 -5.58 -12.59
N VAL A 362 10.15 -6.31 -11.63
CA VAL A 362 10.94 -7.52 -11.89
C VAL A 362 10.04 -8.64 -12.42
N THR A 363 8.87 -8.84 -11.81
CA THR A 363 7.91 -9.85 -12.28
C THR A 363 7.44 -9.56 -13.69
N GLY A 364 7.19 -8.30 -14.04
CA GLY A 364 6.78 -7.90 -15.39
C GLY A 364 7.82 -8.21 -16.46
N ILE A 365 9.11 -8.01 -16.18
CA ILE A 365 10.20 -8.37 -17.07
C ILE A 365 10.24 -9.91 -17.27
N ILE A 366 10.08 -10.67 -16.19
CA ILE A 366 10.13 -12.13 -16.25
C ILE A 366 8.89 -12.69 -16.95
N VAL A 367 7.70 -12.14 -16.68
CA VAL A 367 6.45 -12.52 -17.36
C VAL A 367 6.53 -12.25 -18.85
N ALA A 368 7.08 -11.11 -19.27
CA ALA A 368 7.27 -10.80 -20.68
C ALA A 368 8.20 -11.79 -21.40
N ALA A 369 9.18 -12.35 -20.70
CA ALA A 369 10.15 -13.29 -21.26
C ALA A 369 9.67 -14.76 -21.20
N GLY A 370 8.94 -15.17 -20.16
CA GLY A 370 8.65 -16.58 -19.88
C GLY A 370 7.21 -16.88 -19.44
N GLY A 371 6.32 -15.87 -19.40
CA GLY A 371 4.94 -16.02 -18.95
C GLY A 371 4.76 -15.96 -17.44
N PHE A 372 3.51 -16.12 -16.99
CA PHE A 372 3.13 -15.96 -15.58
C PHE A 372 3.81 -16.95 -14.63
N GLY A 373 4.04 -18.21 -15.06
CA GLY A 373 4.66 -19.24 -14.24
C GLY A 373 6.02 -18.81 -13.67
N PRO A 374 7.03 -18.56 -14.52
CA PRO A 374 8.33 -18.04 -14.08
C PRO A 374 8.25 -16.73 -13.30
N GLY A 375 7.35 -15.80 -13.68
CA GLY A 375 7.16 -14.52 -13.00
C GLY A 375 6.75 -14.67 -11.54
N PHE A 376 5.75 -15.48 -11.25
CA PHE A 376 5.30 -15.75 -9.88
C PHE A 376 6.27 -16.65 -9.11
N PHE A 377 6.93 -17.58 -9.81
CA PHE A 377 7.97 -18.42 -9.19
C PHE A 377 9.17 -17.59 -8.70
N ALA A 378 9.54 -16.52 -9.41
CA ALA A 378 10.57 -15.58 -8.94
C ALA A 378 10.19 -14.94 -7.59
N SER A 379 8.92 -14.59 -7.37
CA SER A 379 8.44 -14.09 -6.08
C SER A 379 8.57 -15.12 -4.95
N PHE A 380 8.29 -16.39 -5.25
CA PHE A 380 8.52 -17.49 -4.32
C PHE A 380 10.01 -17.65 -3.97
N LEU A 381 10.90 -17.64 -4.96
CA LEU A 381 12.33 -17.73 -4.72
C LEU A 381 12.86 -16.59 -3.84
N ILE A 382 12.40 -15.36 -4.07
CA ILE A 382 12.76 -14.20 -3.24
C ILE A 382 12.26 -14.38 -1.81
N ALA A 383 11.04 -14.90 -1.61
CA ALA A 383 10.52 -15.20 -0.29
C ALA A 383 11.34 -16.28 0.43
N VAL A 384 11.72 -17.36 -0.26
CA VAL A 384 12.57 -18.43 0.30
C VAL A 384 13.98 -17.92 0.64
N LEU A 385 14.60 -17.13 -0.24
CA LEU A 385 15.90 -16.52 0.02
C LEU A 385 15.87 -15.58 1.22
N ALA A 386 14.81 -14.77 1.33
CA ALA A 386 14.60 -13.88 2.48
C ALA A 386 14.39 -14.68 3.77
N CYS A 387 13.63 -15.80 3.74
CA CYS A 387 13.49 -16.71 4.86
C CYS A 387 14.84 -17.27 5.32
N GLY A 388 15.64 -17.79 4.38
CA GLY A 388 16.97 -18.32 4.67
C GLY A 388 17.89 -17.29 5.29
N PHE A 389 17.96 -16.10 4.68
CA PHE A 389 18.78 -15.01 5.19
C PHE A 389 18.32 -14.55 6.59
N PHE A 390 17.01 -14.41 6.80
CA PHE A 390 16.45 -14.04 8.10
C PHE A 390 16.79 -15.08 9.15
N ALA A 391 16.53 -16.38 8.89
CA ALA A 391 16.76 -17.46 9.82
C ALA A 391 18.25 -17.55 10.24
N LEU A 392 19.17 -17.40 9.28
CA LEU A 392 20.63 -17.40 9.55
C LEU A 392 21.06 -16.15 10.34
N SER A 393 20.50 -14.99 10.02
CA SER A 393 20.87 -13.72 10.67
C SER A 393 20.45 -13.64 12.13
N VAL A 394 19.41 -14.39 12.52
CA VAL A 394 18.82 -14.32 13.85
C VAL A 394 19.31 -15.48 14.76
N ARG A 395 19.80 -16.59 14.20
CA ARG A 395 20.35 -17.73 14.95
C ARG A 395 21.65 -17.40 15.69
N GLU A 396 22.55 -16.66 15.09
CA GLU A 396 23.89 -16.36 15.64
C GLU A 396 23.89 -15.40 16.84
N SER A 397 22.74 -14.94 17.30
CA SER A 397 22.61 -13.99 18.42
C SER A 397 22.08 -14.66 19.71
N ALA A 398 21.96 -15.97 19.73
CA ALA A 398 21.49 -16.76 20.89
C ALA A 398 22.63 -17.47 21.64
N GLY A 399 23.91 -17.17 21.25
CA GLY A 399 25.12 -17.64 21.89
C GLY A 399 25.79 -16.59 22.76
#